data_aa02989bddf016878e3ba4c5bdf7e129
#
_entry.id   aa02989bddf016878e3ba4c5bdf7e129
#
_cell.length_a   1.000
_cell.length_b   1.000
_cell.length_c   1.000
_cell.angle_alpha   90.00
_cell.angle_beta   90.00
_cell.angle_gamma   90.00
#
_symmetry.space_group_name_H-M   'P 1'
#
loop_
_entity.id
_entity.type
_entity.pdbx_description
1 polymer ?
#
loop_
_entity_poly.entity_id
_entity_poly.type
_entity_poly.pdbx_seq_one_letter_code
_entity_poly.pdbx_strand_id
1 'polypeptide(L)'
;MADLVGVFAASHGPIIARDWETMPRDHRDRLAAAFDEIGRRLKACRPDLLVVISPDHWVNFFISNLPAVCIGIGDEHDGPPEPFMKKVFPHERLKGDAAFGRHLLETALNGDFEPALSHRLKLDHGTCIPLWRIGVDAELPIVPVIVNDLEEPMPSIRRCLAWGRLLRQAIESYPAPLRVAVLGTGGLSHSIGEPTMGWIDEEFDHACIKHFEDGEDARLATFLTDALARTGNGAHEIRDWVIAHAAAGSKGFELIDYFPSPQTLVGAGFASWRVTGAA
;
A
#
# COMPACT_ATOMS: atom_id res chain seq x y z
N MET A 1 20.74 -9.90 -10.58
CA MET A 1 19.96 -9.78 -9.35
C MET A 1 18.95 -8.66 -9.56
N ALA A 2 17.83 -8.70 -8.89
CA ALA A 2 16.85 -7.62 -8.99
C ALA A 2 17.25 -6.42 -8.13
N ASP A 3 16.75 -5.24 -8.52
CA ASP A 3 17.00 -3.97 -7.84
C ASP A 3 15.69 -3.35 -7.38
N LEU A 4 15.66 -2.88 -6.14
CA LEU A 4 14.59 -2.02 -5.65
C LEU A 4 14.82 -0.62 -6.25
N VAL A 5 13.90 -0.15 -7.11
CA VAL A 5 14.09 1.08 -7.88
C VAL A 5 13.23 2.25 -7.43
N GLY A 6 12.21 2.01 -6.61
CA GLY A 6 11.34 3.04 -6.06
C GLY A 6 10.42 2.49 -4.98
N VAL A 7 10.09 3.32 -3.99
CA VAL A 7 9.12 3.00 -2.95
C VAL A 7 8.18 4.19 -2.80
N PHE A 8 6.89 3.90 -2.77
CA PHE A 8 5.81 4.90 -2.77
C PHE A 8 4.74 4.52 -1.76
N ALA A 9 3.95 5.51 -1.38
CA ALA A 9 2.72 5.29 -0.63
C ALA A 9 1.63 6.28 -1.05
N ALA A 10 0.37 5.82 -1.04
CA ALA A 10 -0.78 6.62 -1.43
C ALA A 10 -2.06 6.17 -0.73
N SER A 11 -2.86 7.11 -0.27
CA SER A 11 -4.23 6.85 0.19
C SER A 11 -5.11 6.27 -0.93
N HIS A 12 -6.11 5.46 -0.55
CA HIS A 12 -6.99 4.76 -1.50
C HIS A 12 -8.50 4.89 -1.23
N GLY A 13 -8.93 5.92 -0.49
CA GLY A 13 -10.34 6.06 -0.09
C GLY A 13 -11.33 5.82 -1.24
N PRO A 14 -12.36 4.95 -1.07
CA PRO A 14 -13.26 4.52 -2.15
C PRO A 14 -14.06 5.67 -2.77
N ILE A 15 -14.28 6.74 -2.02
CA ILE A 15 -14.97 7.94 -2.50
C ILE A 15 -14.20 8.62 -3.64
N ILE A 16 -12.86 8.48 -3.68
CA ILE A 16 -12.03 9.00 -4.78
C ILE A 16 -12.54 8.47 -6.13
N ALA A 17 -12.87 7.18 -6.22
CA ALA A 17 -13.36 6.60 -7.46
C ALA A 17 -14.88 6.81 -7.64
N ARG A 18 -15.66 6.70 -6.56
CA ARG A 18 -17.12 6.80 -6.61
C ARG A 18 -17.60 8.18 -7.02
N ASP A 19 -17.00 9.22 -6.46
CA ASP A 19 -17.48 10.60 -6.57
C ASP A 19 -16.51 11.51 -7.35
N TRP A 20 -15.54 10.94 -8.08
CA TRP A 20 -14.51 11.70 -8.80
C TRP A 20 -15.05 12.84 -9.65
N GLU A 21 -16.09 12.58 -10.44
CA GLU A 21 -16.67 13.56 -11.36
C GLU A 21 -17.47 14.67 -10.65
N THR A 22 -17.98 14.38 -9.45
CA THR A 22 -18.83 15.30 -8.68
C THR A 22 -18.08 16.02 -7.56
N MET A 23 -16.84 15.59 -7.28
CA MET A 23 -15.97 16.19 -6.27
C MET A 23 -15.68 17.66 -6.58
N PRO A 24 -15.60 18.57 -5.58
CA PRO A 24 -15.15 19.94 -5.77
C PRO A 24 -13.83 19.99 -6.55
N ARG A 25 -13.75 20.89 -7.52
CA ARG A 25 -12.67 20.92 -8.51
C ARG A 25 -11.30 21.12 -7.85
N ASP A 26 -11.19 22.05 -6.93
CA ASP A 26 -9.95 22.33 -6.20
C ASP A 26 -9.44 21.14 -5.42
N HIS A 27 -10.35 20.40 -4.78
CA HIS A 27 -10.04 19.17 -4.06
C HIS A 27 -9.59 18.05 -5.00
N ARG A 28 -10.35 17.84 -6.08
CA ARG A 28 -10.02 16.87 -7.11
C ARG A 28 -8.67 17.17 -7.77
N ASP A 29 -8.41 18.45 -8.11
CA ASP A 29 -7.15 18.86 -8.74
C ASP A 29 -5.96 18.62 -7.80
N ARG A 30 -6.12 18.80 -6.48
CA ARG A 30 -5.08 18.48 -5.49
C ARG A 30 -4.80 16.98 -5.41
N LEU A 31 -5.85 16.16 -5.30
CA LEU A 31 -5.71 14.70 -5.35
C LEU A 31 -5.02 14.24 -6.64
N ALA A 32 -5.46 14.78 -7.79
CA ALA A 32 -4.87 14.47 -9.08
C ALA A 32 -3.37 14.80 -9.11
N ALA A 33 -2.99 15.99 -8.67
CA ALA A 33 -1.59 16.41 -8.66
C ALA A 33 -0.68 15.50 -7.80
N ALA A 34 -1.17 15.08 -6.65
CA ALA A 34 -0.41 14.17 -5.76
C ALA A 34 -0.23 12.78 -6.40
N PHE A 35 -1.29 12.20 -6.96
CA PHE A 35 -1.19 10.92 -7.69
C PHE A 35 -0.32 11.02 -8.95
N ASP A 36 -0.48 12.10 -9.72
CA ASP A 36 0.31 12.33 -10.94
C ASP A 36 1.81 12.45 -10.64
N GLU A 37 2.17 13.05 -9.49
CA GLU A 37 3.57 13.12 -9.06
C GLU A 37 4.13 11.73 -8.71
N ILE A 38 3.36 10.87 -8.01
CA ILE A 38 3.74 9.47 -7.80
C ILE A 38 3.91 8.76 -9.16
N GLY A 39 2.94 8.91 -10.06
CA GLY A 39 2.98 8.29 -11.39
C GLY A 39 4.20 8.73 -12.20
N ARG A 40 4.54 10.02 -12.15
CA ARG A 40 5.75 10.57 -12.78
C ARG A 40 7.03 9.96 -12.21
N ARG A 41 7.14 9.86 -10.86
CA ARG A 41 8.30 9.25 -10.18
C ARG A 41 8.39 7.76 -10.49
N LEU A 42 7.28 7.04 -10.46
CA LEU A 42 7.22 5.61 -10.79
C LEU A 42 7.70 5.35 -12.23
N LYS A 43 7.21 6.12 -13.20
CA LYS A 43 7.66 6.03 -14.60
C LYS A 43 9.15 6.32 -14.74
N ALA A 44 9.68 7.28 -13.98
CA ALA A 44 11.11 7.61 -13.99
C ALA A 44 11.97 6.43 -13.48
N CYS A 45 11.46 5.65 -12.54
CA CYS A 45 12.10 4.44 -12.05
C CYS A 45 12.09 3.28 -13.07
N ARG A 46 11.26 3.32 -14.11
CA ARG A 46 11.12 2.27 -15.13
C ARG A 46 11.05 0.86 -14.52
N PRO A 47 10.07 0.57 -13.65
CA PRO A 47 9.97 -0.73 -13.04
C PRO A 47 9.50 -1.78 -14.06
N ASP A 48 9.99 -3.02 -13.89
CA ASP A 48 9.51 -4.21 -14.58
C ASP A 48 8.40 -4.90 -13.79
N LEU A 49 8.32 -4.62 -12.48
CA LEU A 49 7.38 -5.21 -11.53
C LEU A 49 7.01 -4.20 -10.45
N LEU A 50 5.73 -4.19 -10.03
CA LEU A 50 5.25 -3.44 -8.88
C LEU A 50 4.73 -4.38 -7.79
N VAL A 51 5.34 -4.37 -6.60
CA VAL A 51 4.76 -5.00 -5.41
C VAL A 51 3.78 -4.01 -4.79
N VAL A 52 2.53 -4.43 -4.64
CA VAL A 52 1.47 -3.60 -4.05
C VAL A 52 1.07 -4.17 -2.69
N ILE A 53 1.27 -3.39 -1.64
CA ILE A 53 0.90 -3.73 -0.27
C ILE A 53 -0.41 -3.02 0.04
N SER A 54 -1.46 -3.78 0.38
CA SER A 54 -2.83 -3.29 0.48
C SER A 54 -3.65 -4.13 1.46
N PRO A 55 -4.66 -3.57 2.13
CA PRO A 55 -5.69 -4.39 2.78
C PRO A 55 -6.55 -5.16 1.76
N ASP A 56 -7.39 -6.03 2.28
CA ASP A 56 -8.49 -6.68 1.56
C ASP A 56 -9.83 -6.27 2.19
N HIS A 57 -10.58 -5.38 1.56
CA HIS A 57 -11.85 -4.90 2.11
C HIS A 57 -12.97 -5.92 1.97
N TRP A 58 -12.78 -7.08 2.62
CA TRP A 58 -13.74 -8.20 2.66
C TRP A 58 -14.12 -8.76 1.28
N VAL A 59 -13.15 -8.85 0.38
CA VAL A 59 -13.34 -9.36 -0.98
C VAL A 59 -12.85 -10.80 -1.13
N ASN A 60 -11.66 -11.09 -0.61
CA ASN A 60 -11.08 -12.45 -0.63
C ASN A 60 -11.16 -13.11 0.75
N PHE A 61 -11.02 -12.32 1.81
CA PHE A 61 -10.89 -12.81 3.17
C PHE A 61 -12.01 -12.25 4.06
N PHE A 62 -12.45 -13.09 5.02
CA PHE A 62 -13.55 -12.79 5.93
C PHE A 62 -13.17 -13.21 7.34
N ILE A 63 -13.92 -12.76 8.35
CA ILE A 63 -13.69 -13.13 9.76
C ILE A 63 -13.55 -14.65 9.96
N SER A 64 -14.24 -15.45 9.14
CA SER A 64 -14.16 -16.92 9.20
C SER A 64 -12.82 -17.49 8.73
N ASN A 65 -12.03 -16.72 7.95
CA ASN A 65 -10.72 -17.12 7.45
C ASN A 65 -9.93 -15.89 7.02
N LEU A 66 -9.21 -15.29 7.97
CA LEU A 66 -8.50 -14.02 7.78
C LEU A 66 -7.00 -14.22 8.07
N PRO A 67 -6.16 -14.36 7.04
CA PRO A 67 -4.73 -14.46 7.23
C PRO A 67 -4.12 -13.12 7.62
N ALA A 68 -3.07 -13.14 8.45
CA ALA A 68 -2.33 -11.93 8.80
C ALA A 68 -1.68 -11.25 7.59
N VAL A 69 -1.14 -12.06 6.66
CA VAL A 69 -0.58 -11.63 5.37
C VAL A 69 -0.87 -12.70 4.32
N CYS A 70 -1.22 -12.29 3.10
CA CYS A 70 -1.35 -13.18 1.94
C CYS A 70 -0.55 -12.65 0.76
N ILE A 71 0.24 -13.50 0.11
CA ILE A 71 1.00 -13.16 -1.10
C ILE A 71 0.29 -13.71 -2.34
N GLY A 72 0.03 -12.85 -3.32
CA GLY A 72 -0.42 -13.25 -4.64
C GLY A 72 0.72 -13.85 -5.46
N ILE A 73 0.59 -15.14 -5.82
CA ILE A 73 1.62 -15.90 -6.54
C ILE A 73 1.14 -16.40 -7.90
N GLY A 74 0.16 -15.72 -8.48
CA GLY A 74 -0.38 -16.03 -9.81
C GLY A 74 0.21 -15.17 -10.92
N ASP A 75 0.08 -15.63 -12.15
CA ASP A 75 0.41 -14.84 -13.36
C ASP A 75 -0.70 -13.83 -13.71
N GLU A 76 -1.86 -13.98 -13.09
CA GLU A 76 -3.00 -13.09 -13.24
C GLU A 76 -3.78 -12.96 -11.92
N HIS A 77 -4.35 -11.77 -11.69
CA HIS A 77 -5.32 -11.49 -10.63
C HIS A 77 -6.59 -10.88 -11.22
N ASP A 78 -7.73 -11.05 -10.55
CA ASP A 78 -8.97 -10.43 -11.00
C ASP A 78 -8.98 -8.95 -10.63
N GLY A 79 -9.53 -8.13 -11.51
CA GLY A 79 -9.73 -6.71 -11.26
C GLY A 79 -10.88 -6.45 -10.26
N PRO A 80 -11.19 -5.16 -10.03
CA PRO A 80 -12.05 -4.76 -8.92
C PRO A 80 -13.48 -5.32 -9.06
N PRO A 81 -14.02 -5.92 -7.99
CA PRO A 81 -15.40 -6.42 -7.99
C PRO A 81 -16.42 -5.28 -7.87
N GLU A 82 -16.04 -4.13 -7.33
CA GLU A 82 -16.94 -3.03 -7.01
C GLU A 82 -17.44 -2.31 -8.27
N PRO A 83 -18.76 -2.09 -8.40
CA PRO A 83 -19.33 -1.45 -9.58
C PRO A 83 -18.82 -0.03 -9.85
N PHE A 84 -18.49 0.74 -8.80
CA PHE A 84 -17.95 2.09 -8.95
C PHE A 84 -16.52 2.07 -9.51
N MET A 85 -15.71 1.08 -9.11
CA MET A 85 -14.37 0.89 -9.66
C MET A 85 -14.38 0.48 -11.13
N LYS A 86 -15.28 -0.41 -11.53
CA LYS A 86 -15.39 -0.84 -12.94
C LYS A 86 -15.68 0.28 -13.92
N LYS A 87 -16.24 1.41 -13.46
CA LYS A 87 -16.49 2.59 -14.31
C LYS A 87 -15.21 3.35 -14.64
N VAL A 88 -14.23 3.39 -13.72
CA VAL A 88 -13.02 4.19 -13.84
C VAL A 88 -11.78 3.34 -14.11
N PHE A 89 -11.79 2.07 -13.70
CA PHE A 89 -10.73 1.10 -13.90
C PHE A 89 -11.31 -0.22 -14.45
N PRO A 90 -11.64 -0.29 -15.76
CA PRO A 90 -12.41 -1.39 -16.36
C PRO A 90 -11.56 -2.64 -16.65
N HIS A 91 -10.47 -2.85 -15.95
CA HIS A 91 -9.61 -4.02 -16.14
C HIS A 91 -10.20 -5.22 -15.39
N GLU A 92 -10.69 -6.21 -16.13
CA GLU A 92 -11.17 -7.46 -15.53
C GLU A 92 -10.03 -8.33 -15.01
N ARG A 93 -8.83 -8.14 -15.56
CA ARG A 93 -7.61 -8.85 -15.20
C ARG A 93 -6.42 -7.94 -15.09
N LEU A 94 -5.56 -8.23 -14.14
CA LEU A 94 -4.30 -7.58 -13.90
C LEU A 94 -3.20 -8.64 -13.99
N LYS A 95 -2.15 -8.32 -14.72
CA LYS A 95 -1.00 -9.19 -14.89
C LYS A 95 -0.26 -9.36 -13.58
N GLY A 96 0.07 -10.60 -13.22
CA GLY A 96 0.89 -10.95 -12.09
C GLY A 96 2.31 -11.36 -12.51
N ASP A 97 3.13 -11.70 -11.53
CA ASP A 97 4.43 -12.33 -11.71
C ASP A 97 4.55 -13.50 -10.73
N ALA A 98 4.15 -14.71 -11.18
CA ALA A 98 4.20 -15.91 -10.36
C ALA A 98 5.62 -16.28 -9.96
N ALA A 99 6.62 -15.97 -10.76
CA ALA A 99 8.01 -16.33 -10.46
C ALA A 99 8.54 -15.51 -9.28
N PHE A 100 8.34 -14.19 -9.31
CA PHE A 100 8.72 -13.32 -8.19
C PHE A 100 7.82 -13.57 -6.97
N GLY A 101 6.52 -13.76 -7.15
CA GLY A 101 5.59 -14.05 -6.05
C GLY A 101 5.99 -15.32 -5.28
N ARG A 102 6.38 -16.39 -5.99
CA ARG A 102 6.90 -17.62 -5.35
C ARG A 102 8.23 -17.41 -4.66
N HIS A 103 9.16 -16.67 -5.25
CA HIS A 103 10.43 -16.33 -4.63
C HIS A 103 10.24 -15.54 -3.32
N LEU A 104 9.31 -14.56 -3.32
CA LEU A 104 8.95 -13.82 -2.10
C LEU A 104 8.38 -14.77 -1.04
N LEU A 105 7.46 -15.68 -1.42
CA LEU A 105 6.90 -16.68 -0.52
C LEU A 105 7.97 -17.60 0.05
N GLU A 106 8.86 -18.15 -0.78
CA GLU A 106 9.96 -19.01 -0.34
C GLU A 106 10.92 -18.28 0.59
N THR A 107 11.23 -17.00 0.28
CA THR A 107 12.07 -16.16 1.15
C THR A 107 11.38 -15.95 2.50
N ALA A 108 10.04 -15.73 2.50
CA ALA A 108 9.27 -15.58 3.74
C ALA A 108 9.31 -16.87 4.59
N LEU A 109 9.02 -18.02 4.00
CA LEU A 109 9.03 -19.31 4.71
C LEU A 109 10.41 -19.67 5.28
N ASN A 110 11.49 -19.32 4.57
CA ASN A 110 12.86 -19.51 5.04
C ASN A 110 13.29 -18.47 6.09
N GLY A 111 12.54 -17.38 6.23
CA GLY A 111 12.79 -16.28 7.17
C GLY A 111 11.85 -16.26 8.38
N ASP A 112 11.26 -17.40 8.75
CA ASP A 112 10.33 -17.55 9.88
C ASP A 112 9.06 -16.69 9.74
N PHE A 113 8.54 -16.55 8.51
CA PHE A 113 7.25 -15.96 8.21
C PHE A 113 6.36 -16.97 7.50
N GLU A 114 5.11 -17.12 7.92
CA GLU A 114 4.14 -18.06 7.36
C GLU A 114 2.94 -17.34 6.73
N PRO A 115 3.11 -16.63 5.60
CA PRO A 115 1.99 -16.00 4.93
C PRO A 115 1.06 -17.02 4.29
N ALA A 116 -0.20 -16.69 4.16
CA ALA A 116 -1.06 -17.36 3.20
C ALA A 116 -0.58 -17.05 1.77
N LEU A 117 -0.98 -17.88 0.83
CA LEU A 117 -0.72 -17.66 -0.59
C LEU A 117 -2.03 -17.75 -1.38
N SER A 118 -2.08 -17.02 -2.49
CA SER A 118 -3.18 -17.15 -3.45
C SER A 118 -2.65 -17.16 -4.88
N HIS A 119 -3.11 -18.11 -5.67
CA HIS A 119 -2.85 -18.14 -7.10
C HIS A 119 -3.70 -17.11 -7.87
N ARG A 120 -4.74 -16.57 -7.23
CA ARG A 120 -5.64 -15.60 -7.85
C ARG A 120 -6.41 -14.82 -6.80
N LEU A 121 -6.11 -13.56 -6.68
CA LEU A 121 -6.81 -12.61 -5.82
C LEU A 121 -7.77 -11.76 -6.66
N LYS A 122 -8.86 -11.33 -6.06
CA LYS A 122 -9.66 -10.21 -6.56
C LYS A 122 -9.14 -8.94 -5.91
N LEU A 123 -8.64 -8.03 -6.69
CA LEU A 123 -8.03 -6.80 -6.20
C LEU A 123 -9.09 -5.70 -6.15
N ASP A 124 -9.40 -5.26 -4.96
CA ASP A 124 -10.43 -4.27 -4.69
C ASP A 124 -9.93 -2.82 -4.86
N HIS A 125 -10.76 -1.86 -4.43
CA HIS A 125 -10.45 -0.43 -4.52
C HIS A 125 -9.15 -0.05 -3.80
N GLY A 126 -8.78 -0.74 -2.71
CA GLY A 126 -7.55 -0.50 -1.97
C GLY A 126 -6.30 -0.63 -2.84
N THR A 127 -6.27 -1.64 -3.70
CA THR A 127 -5.23 -1.82 -4.71
C THR A 127 -5.50 -0.97 -5.96
N CYS A 128 -6.73 -0.98 -6.46
CA CYS A 128 -7.04 -0.49 -7.81
C CYS A 128 -7.16 1.04 -7.91
N ILE A 129 -7.52 1.77 -6.84
CA ILE A 129 -7.55 3.24 -6.88
C ILE A 129 -6.15 3.84 -7.10
N PRO A 130 -5.12 3.47 -6.31
CA PRO A 130 -3.78 3.95 -6.59
C PRO A 130 -3.29 3.56 -7.99
N LEU A 131 -3.48 2.32 -8.44
CA LEU A 131 -3.08 1.89 -9.80
C LEU A 131 -3.74 2.75 -10.87
N TRP A 132 -5.04 2.99 -10.77
CA TRP A 132 -5.78 3.87 -11.68
C TRP A 132 -5.25 5.28 -11.69
N ARG A 133 -5.09 5.88 -10.51
CA ARG A 133 -4.75 7.31 -10.39
C ARG A 133 -3.30 7.61 -10.76
N ILE A 134 -2.36 6.72 -10.45
CA ILE A 134 -0.95 6.88 -10.85
C ILE A 134 -0.71 6.48 -12.31
N GLY A 135 -1.73 6.01 -13.01
CA GLY A 135 -1.67 5.64 -14.42
C GLY A 135 -0.76 4.45 -14.69
N VAL A 136 -0.85 3.42 -13.82
CA VAL A 136 -0.15 2.15 -14.06
C VAL A 136 -0.78 1.48 -15.27
N ASP A 137 0.09 1.09 -16.21
CA ASP A 137 -0.31 0.28 -17.35
C ASP A 137 -0.72 -1.12 -16.85
N ALA A 138 -1.86 -1.64 -17.34
CA ALA A 138 -2.32 -2.99 -17.01
C ALA A 138 -1.32 -4.08 -17.40
N GLU A 139 -0.39 -3.77 -18.29
CA GLU A 139 0.70 -4.68 -18.70
C GLU A 139 1.87 -4.71 -17.71
N LEU A 140 2.00 -3.74 -16.79
CA LEU A 140 3.00 -3.80 -15.73
C LEU A 140 2.58 -4.91 -14.73
N PRO A 141 3.38 -5.98 -14.59
CA PRO A 141 3.05 -7.03 -13.64
C PRO A 141 3.01 -6.50 -12.21
N ILE A 142 2.08 -7.04 -11.41
CA ILE A 142 1.98 -6.73 -9.99
C ILE A 142 2.09 -7.99 -9.15
N VAL A 143 2.71 -7.88 -7.97
CA VAL A 143 2.64 -8.90 -6.92
C VAL A 143 1.89 -8.29 -5.73
N PRO A 144 0.63 -8.67 -5.50
CA PRO A 144 -0.12 -8.19 -4.35
C PRO A 144 0.38 -8.85 -3.06
N VAL A 145 0.56 -8.02 -2.04
CA VAL A 145 0.81 -8.44 -0.66
C VAL A 145 -0.34 -7.89 0.17
N ILE A 146 -1.30 -8.74 0.47
CA ILE A 146 -2.48 -8.36 1.25
C ILE A 146 -2.15 -8.47 2.74
N VAL A 147 -2.42 -7.41 3.48
CA VAL A 147 -2.18 -7.32 4.92
C VAL A 147 -3.51 -7.20 5.65
N ASN A 148 -3.67 -7.93 6.76
CA ASN A 148 -4.81 -7.73 7.65
C ASN A 148 -4.56 -6.49 8.52
N ASP A 149 -5.19 -5.41 8.19
CA ASP A 149 -5.26 -4.16 8.97
C ASP A 149 -6.70 -3.68 9.19
N LEU A 150 -7.68 -4.59 9.02
CA LEU A 150 -9.10 -4.34 9.21
C LEU A 150 -9.66 -4.93 10.50
N GLU A 151 -9.18 -6.10 10.95
CA GLU A 151 -9.78 -6.84 12.07
C GLU A 151 -8.72 -7.48 12.96
N GLU A 152 -8.88 -7.34 14.27
CA GLU A 152 -8.00 -7.96 15.26
C GLU A 152 -8.12 -9.51 15.27
N PRO A 153 -7.00 -10.24 15.48
CA PRO A 153 -5.66 -9.73 15.75
C PRO A 153 -4.90 -9.37 14.46
N MET A 154 -4.32 -8.17 14.45
CA MET A 154 -3.55 -7.64 13.32
C MET A 154 -2.04 -7.87 13.49
N PRO A 155 -1.24 -7.87 12.40
CA PRO A 155 0.21 -7.84 12.49
C PRO A 155 0.68 -6.65 13.33
N SER A 156 1.57 -6.89 14.30
CA SER A 156 2.16 -5.80 15.07
C SER A 156 3.02 -4.89 14.18
N ILE A 157 3.18 -3.62 14.53
CA ILE A 157 4.03 -2.68 13.78
C ILE A 157 5.47 -3.19 13.63
N ARG A 158 6.01 -3.85 14.67
CA ARG A 158 7.33 -4.50 14.60
C ARG A 158 7.36 -5.62 13.56
N ARG A 159 6.27 -6.38 13.43
CA ARG A 159 6.14 -7.42 12.41
C ARG A 159 6.04 -6.81 11.01
N CYS A 160 5.34 -5.69 10.84
CA CYS A 160 5.30 -4.94 9.59
C CYS A 160 6.69 -4.42 9.16
N LEU A 161 7.46 -3.85 10.09
CA LEU A 161 8.85 -3.47 9.83
C LEU A 161 9.72 -4.68 9.42
N ALA A 162 9.53 -5.83 10.06
CA ALA A 162 10.23 -7.06 9.69
C ALA A 162 9.81 -7.56 8.29
N TRP A 163 8.52 -7.44 7.93
CA TRP A 163 8.02 -7.75 6.58
C TRP A 163 8.66 -6.86 5.51
N GLY A 164 8.80 -5.57 5.77
CA GLY A 164 9.45 -4.66 4.81
C GLY A 164 10.93 -5.04 4.57
N ARG A 165 11.67 -5.37 5.63
CA ARG A 165 13.04 -5.86 5.50
C ARG A 165 13.14 -7.18 4.74
N LEU A 166 12.21 -8.10 4.99
CA LEU A 166 12.09 -9.36 4.25
C LEU A 166 11.80 -9.12 2.76
N LEU A 167 10.87 -8.22 2.45
CA LEU A 167 10.56 -7.86 1.06
C LEU A 167 11.81 -7.32 0.34
N ARG A 168 12.55 -6.44 0.99
CA ARG A 168 13.83 -5.96 0.43
C ARG A 168 14.82 -7.10 0.19
N GLN A 169 14.98 -8.00 1.15
CA GLN A 169 15.85 -9.18 1.01
C GLN A 169 15.39 -10.06 -0.17
N ALA A 170 14.08 -10.28 -0.32
CA ALA A 170 13.55 -11.05 -1.44
C ALA A 170 13.84 -10.39 -2.79
N ILE A 171 13.72 -9.07 -2.88
CA ILE A 171 14.09 -8.33 -4.09
C ILE A 171 15.58 -8.50 -4.39
N GLU A 172 16.45 -8.21 -3.44
CA GLU A 172 17.91 -8.26 -3.61
C GLU A 172 18.44 -9.68 -3.90
N SER A 173 17.76 -10.72 -3.39
CA SER A 173 18.14 -12.13 -3.62
C SER A 173 17.54 -12.76 -4.88
N TYR A 174 16.63 -12.07 -5.58
CA TYR A 174 16.03 -12.60 -6.80
C TYR A 174 17.09 -12.84 -7.88
N PRO A 175 17.18 -14.04 -8.49
CA PRO A 175 18.33 -14.42 -9.28
C PRO A 175 18.38 -13.76 -10.69
N ALA A 176 17.24 -13.30 -11.19
CA ALA A 176 17.17 -12.65 -12.50
C ALA A 176 17.25 -11.11 -12.40
N PRO A 177 17.71 -10.39 -13.43
CA PRO A 177 17.59 -8.94 -13.49
C PRO A 177 16.11 -8.55 -13.50
N LEU A 178 15.72 -7.68 -12.56
CA LEU A 178 14.35 -7.19 -12.44
C LEU A 178 14.37 -5.85 -11.71
N ARG A 179 13.66 -4.86 -12.21
CA ARG A 179 13.52 -3.55 -11.58
C ARG A 179 12.19 -3.55 -10.80
N VAL A 180 12.26 -3.65 -9.49
CA VAL A 180 11.08 -3.76 -8.63
C VAL A 180 10.78 -2.43 -7.98
N ALA A 181 9.54 -1.94 -8.11
CA ALA A 181 9.02 -0.86 -7.29
C ALA A 181 8.06 -1.42 -6.23
N VAL A 182 7.86 -0.67 -5.14
CA VAL A 182 6.94 -1.01 -4.05
C VAL A 182 5.96 0.14 -3.85
N LEU A 183 4.69 -0.19 -3.68
CA LEU A 183 3.62 0.76 -3.36
C LEU A 183 2.85 0.25 -2.13
N GLY A 184 2.93 0.98 -1.01
CA GLY A 184 2.03 0.81 0.13
C GLY A 184 0.78 1.65 -0.08
N THR A 185 -0.39 1.08 0.18
CA THR A 185 -1.65 1.80 -0.03
C THR A 185 -2.34 2.09 1.31
N GLY A 186 -3.43 2.86 1.27
CA GLY A 186 -4.21 3.17 2.47
C GLY A 186 -3.73 4.33 3.30
N GLY A 187 -4.35 4.49 4.47
CA GLY A 187 -4.06 5.57 5.41
C GLY A 187 -4.35 6.96 4.84
N LEU A 188 -4.17 8.04 5.58
CA LEU A 188 -3.73 8.04 6.97
C LEU A 188 -4.95 7.82 7.90
N SER A 189 -5.21 8.75 8.85
CA SER A 189 -6.33 8.58 9.77
C SER A 189 -7.69 8.64 9.08
N HIS A 190 -8.56 7.72 9.43
CA HIS A 190 -9.98 7.74 9.08
C HIS A 190 -10.76 6.73 9.93
N SER A 191 -12.09 6.84 9.87
CA SER A 191 -12.99 5.96 10.61
C SER A 191 -14.16 5.58 9.72
N ILE A 192 -14.41 4.28 9.58
CA ILE A 192 -15.43 3.73 8.70
C ILE A 192 -16.40 2.83 9.50
N GLY A 193 -17.69 3.07 9.30
CA GLY A 193 -18.73 2.26 9.93
C GLY A 193 -18.86 2.42 11.44
N GLU A 194 -18.21 3.40 12.02
CA GLU A 194 -18.23 3.73 13.45
C GLU A 194 -18.88 5.09 13.71
N PRO A 195 -19.25 5.41 14.96
CA PRO A 195 -19.80 6.71 15.32
C PRO A 195 -18.88 7.90 14.99
N THR A 196 -17.57 7.66 14.88
CA THR A 196 -16.54 8.62 14.52
C THR A 196 -16.29 8.73 13.01
N MET A 197 -17.14 8.12 12.18
CA MET A 197 -16.99 8.18 10.73
C MET A 197 -16.90 9.62 10.21
N GLY A 198 -15.86 9.91 9.43
CA GLY A 198 -15.55 11.27 8.93
C GLY A 198 -14.60 12.06 9.84
N TRP A 199 -14.26 11.55 11.02
CA TRP A 199 -13.20 12.13 11.84
C TRP A 199 -11.85 11.85 11.21
N ILE A 200 -11.04 12.93 11.10
CA ILE A 200 -9.66 12.89 10.63
C ILE A 200 -8.79 13.38 11.77
N ASP A 201 -7.85 12.56 12.22
CA ASP A 201 -6.94 12.87 13.31
C ASP A 201 -5.65 13.49 12.75
N GLU A 202 -5.71 14.79 12.45
CA GLU A 202 -4.58 15.53 11.88
C GLU A 202 -3.34 15.51 12.78
N GLU A 203 -3.51 15.46 14.11
CA GLU A 203 -2.38 15.37 15.04
C GLU A 203 -1.66 14.03 14.89
N PHE A 204 -2.42 12.93 14.82
CA PHE A 204 -1.88 11.61 14.53
C PHE A 204 -1.19 11.57 13.16
N ASP A 205 -1.83 12.12 12.13
CA ASP A 205 -1.29 12.09 10.76
C ASP A 205 0.04 12.84 10.66
N HIS A 206 0.13 14.04 11.22
CA HIS A 206 1.38 14.80 11.27
C HIS A 206 2.47 14.09 12.08
N ALA A 207 2.11 13.46 13.20
CA ALA A 207 3.06 12.69 13.98
C ALA A 207 3.57 11.46 13.21
N CYS A 208 2.71 10.74 12.47
CA CYS A 208 3.11 9.65 11.58
C CYS A 208 4.14 10.12 10.55
N ILE A 209 3.83 11.20 9.83
CA ILE A 209 4.71 11.80 8.82
C ILE A 209 6.08 12.12 9.45
N LYS A 210 6.08 12.76 10.61
CA LYS A 210 7.32 13.10 11.32
C LYS A 210 8.15 11.87 11.70
N HIS A 211 7.52 10.80 12.15
CA HIS A 211 8.22 9.55 12.48
C HIS A 211 8.82 8.86 11.23
N PHE A 212 8.14 8.93 10.08
CA PHE A 212 8.71 8.46 8.81
C PHE A 212 9.90 9.31 8.36
N GLU A 213 9.84 10.64 8.51
CA GLU A 213 10.96 11.54 8.23
C GLU A 213 12.18 11.26 9.11
N ASP A 214 11.96 11.03 10.42
CA ASP A 214 13.02 10.73 11.37
C ASP A 214 13.71 9.39 11.07
N GLY A 215 12.98 8.42 10.50
CA GLY A 215 13.51 7.12 10.06
C GLY A 215 14.03 6.25 11.21
N GLU A 216 13.43 6.37 12.40
CA GLU A 216 13.80 5.59 13.59
C GLU A 216 12.74 4.52 13.89
N ASP A 217 12.93 3.30 13.35
CA ASP A 217 11.99 2.17 13.44
C ASP A 217 11.45 1.92 14.85
N ALA A 218 12.30 1.99 15.87
CA ALA A 218 11.88 1.70 17.25
C ALA A 218 10.91 2.76 17.78
N ARG A 219 11.14 4.04 17.46
CA ARG A 219 10.25 5.15 17.84
C ARG A 219 8.94 5.09 17.07
N LEU A 220 9.01 4.88 15.75
CA LEU A 220 7.83 4.69 14.91
C LEU A 220 6.96 3.54 15.44
N ALA A 221 7.57 2.38 15.76
CA ALA A 221 6.83 1.23 16.27
C ALA A 221 6.18 1.50 17.63
N THR A 222 6.86 2.19 18.54
CA THR A 222 6.29 2.57 19.84
C THR A 222 5.13 3.53 19.66
N PHE A 223 5.33 4.60 18.89
CA PHE A 223 4.29 5.60 18.62
C PHE A 223 3.03 4.97 18.02
N LEU A 224 3.16 4.21 16.94
CA LEU A 224 2.01 3.60 16.27
C LEU A 224 1.29 2.57 17.16
N THR A 225 2.03 1.78 17.96
CA THR A 225 1.42 0.81 18.87
C THR A 225 0.52 1.51 19.90
N ASP A 226 0.95 2.66 20.41
CA ASP A 226 0.22 3.43 21.42
C ASP A 226 -0.92 4.28 20.80
N ALA A 227 -0.70 4.83 19.60
CA ALA A 227 -1.62 5.77 18.98
C ALA A 227 -2.80 5.10 18.28
N LEU A 228 -2.58 3.98 17.57
CA LEU A 228 -3.62 3.29 16.79
C LEU A 228 -4.82 2.82 17.60
N ALA A 229 -4.65 2.58 18.90
CA ALA A 229 -5.76 2.23 19.79
C ALA A 229 -6.76 3.39 20.05
N ARG A 230 -6.42 4.62 19.64
CA ARG A 230 -7.18 5.85 19.96
C ARG A 230 -7.61 6.64 18.73
N THR A 231 -7.06 6.33 17.59
CA THR A 231 -7.44 6.93 16.30
C THR A 231 -8.49 6.04 15.60
N GLY A 232 -9.02 6.47 14.46
CA GLY A 232 -10.07 5.73 13.74
C GLY A 232 -9.62 4.34 13.27
N ASN A 233 -10.58 3.43 13.11
CA ASN A 233 -10.30 2.04 12.72
C ASN A 233 -9.60 1.90 11.36
N GLY A 234 -9.81 2.82 10.43
CA GLY A 234 -9.11 2.82 9.14
C GLY A 234 -7.63 3.28 9.22
N ALA A 235 -7.22 3.96 10.31
CA ALA A 235 -5.83 4.33 10.49
C ALA A 235 -4.87 3.13 10.59
N HIS A 236 -5.42 1.94 10.85
CA HIS A 236 -4.65 0.70 10.90
C HIS A 236 -3.94 0.35 9.58
N GLU A 237 -4.41 0.88 8.44
CA GLU A 237 -3.80 0.73 7.12
C GLU A 237 -2.39 1.38 7.02
N ILE A 238 -2.00 2.19 8.00
CA ILE A 238 -0.62 2.70 8.09
C ILE A 238 0.43 1.57 8.13
N ARG A 239 0.04 0.33 8.42
CA ARG A 239 0.90 -0.85 8.36
C ARG A 239 1.51 -1.06 6.99
N ASP A 240 0.76 -0.76 5.93
CA ASP A 240 1.24 -0.87 4.55
C ASP A 240 2.36 0.13 4.27
N TRP A 241 2.24 1.36 4.80
CA TRP A 241 3.29 2.37 4.74
C TRP A 241 4.53 1.94 5.55
N VAL A 242 4.32 1.31 6.71
CA VAL A 242 5.41 0.80 7.56
C VAL A 242 6.19 -0.30 6.85
N ILE A 243 5.51 -1.21 6.12
CA ILE A 243 6.16 -2.24 5.32
C ILE A 243 6.97 -1.59 4.18
N ALA A 244 6.36 -0.65 3.45
CA ALA A 244 7.02 0.10 2.39
C ALA A 244 8.25 0.87 2.91
N HIS A 245 8.12 1.57 4.04
CA HIS A 245 9.20 2.29 4.72
C HIS A 245 10.39 1.39 5.04
N ALA A 246 10.14 0.25 5.66
CA ALA A 246 11.18 -0.70 6.01
C ALA A 246 11.83 -1.34 4.77
N ALA A 247 11.06 -1.58 3.68
CA ALA A 247 11.60 -2.03 2.40
C ALA A 247 12.55 -0.98 1.78
N ALA A 248 12.27 0.32 1.95
CA ALA A 248 13.16 1.40 1.54
C ALA A 248 14.44 1.51 2.41
N GLY A 249 14.52 0.76 3.52
CA GLY A 249 15.62 0.83 4.48
C GLY A 249 15.40 1.89 5.56
N SER A 250 14.16 2.26 5.81
CA SER A 250 13.70 3.19 6.86
C SER A 250 14.32 4.59 6.75
N LYS A 251 14.68 5.02 5.55
CA LYS A 251 15.31 6.32 5.30
C LYS A 251 14.90 6.89 3.96
N GLY A 252 15.09 8.21 3.80
CA GLY A 252 14.85 8.89 2.54
C GLY A 252 13.37 9.15 2.26
N PHE A 253 12.54 9.19 3.31
CA PHE A 253 11.14 9.59 3.19
C PHE A 253 11.02 11.00 2.63
N GLU A 254 10.12 11.18 1.69
CA GLU A 254 9.74 12.46 1.10
C GLU A 254 8.22 12.54 1.04
N LEU A 255 7.65 13.44 1.81
CA LEU A 255 6.23 13.76 1.69
C LEU A 255 5.97 14.45 0.35
N ILE A 256 5.05 13.92 -0.44
CA ILE A 256 4.59 14.55 -1.68
C ILE A 256 3.47 15.52 -1.37
N ASP A 257 2.43 15.05 -0.69
CA ASP A 257 1.36 15.89 -0.16
C ASP A 257 0.65 15.20 1.01
N TYR A 258 0.10 15.99 1.91
CA TYR A 258 -0.84 15.57 2.94
C TYR A 258 -1.88 16.65 3.14
N PHE A 259 -3.13 16.25 3.23
CA PHE A 259 -4.23 17.15 3.63
C PHE A 259 -5.41 16.38 4.21
N PRO A 260 -6.09 16.96 5.22
CA PRO A 260 -7.35 16.41 5.66
C PRO A 260 -8.37 16.52 4.51
N SER A 261 -9.01 15.41 4.18
CA SER A 261 -9.95 15.31 3.07
C SER A 261 -11.34 14.90 3.56
N PRO A 262 -12.15 15.83 4.08
CA PRO A 262 -13.52 15.54 4.49
C PRO A 262 -14.38 14.98 3.35
N GLN A 263 -14.06 15.32 2.11
CA GLN A 263 -14.75 14.84 0.91
C GLN A 263 -14.53 13.33 0.67
N THR A 264 -13.39 12.82 1.05
CA THR A 264 -13.04 11.39 0.93
C THR A 264 -12.99 10.69 2.28
N LEU A 265 -13.29 11.41 3.36
CA LEU A 265 -13.35 10.94 4.76
C LEU A 265 -12.02 10.39 5.29
N VAL A 266 -10.88 10.88 4.79
CA VAL A 266 -9.55 10.35 5.12
C VAL A 266 -8.52 11.48 5.21
N GLY A 267 -7.52 11.34 6.07
CA GLY A 267 -6.27 12.10 5.97
C GLY A 267 -5.52 11.66 4.71
N ALA A 268 -5.67 12.40 3.63
CA ALA A 268 -5.09 12.02 2.33
C ALA A 268 -3.59 12.23 2.33
N GLY A 269 -2.82 11.15 2.27
CA GLY A 269 -1.36 11.15 2.31
C GLY A 269 -0.74 10.53 1.07
N PHE A 270 0.38 11.12 0.62
CA PHE A 270 1.15 10.70 -0.55
C PHE A 270 2.63 10.88 -0.28
N ALA A 271 3.41 9.83 -0.48
CA ALA A 271 4.82 9.84 -0.16
C ALA A 271 5.67 9.00 -1.11
N SER A 272 6.97 9.21 -1.07
CA SER A 272 7.97 8.35 -1.69
C SER A 272 9.18 8.23 -0.78
N TRP A 273 10.01 7.24 -1.05
CA TRP A 273 11.31 7.07 -0.39
C TRP A 273 12.42 7.03 -1.43
N ARG A 274 13.51 7.76 -1.16
CA ARG A 274 14.73 7.62 -1.96
C ARG A 274 15.38 6.28 -1.67
N VAL A 275 15.54 5.46 -2.70
CA VAL A 275 16.21 4.17 -2.59
C VAL A 275 17.70 4.38 -2.88
N THR A 276 18.55 4.04 -1.91
CA THR A 276 20.01 4.09 -2.09
C THR A 276 20.46 2.86 -2.88
N GLY A 277 21.05 3.08 -4.05
CA GLY A 277 21.58 2.01 -4.91
C GLY A 277 20.98 1.95 -6.32
N ALA A 278 19.93 2.72 -6.64
CA ALA A 278 19.46 2.90 -8.01
C ALA A 278 20.36 3.92 -8.71
N ALA A 279 21.32 3.44 -9.47
CA ALA A 279 22.16 4.24 -10.38
C ALA A 279 21.61 4.17 -11.81
#